data_fb6057ad0fa789fe5705e5daac02dbb7
#
_entry.id   fb6057ad0fa789fe5705e5daac02dbb7
#
_cell.length_a   1.000
_cell.length_b   1.000
_cell.length_c   1.000
_cell.angle_alpha   90.00
_cell.angle_beta   90.00
_cell.angle_gamma   90.00
#
_symmetry.space_group_name_H-M   'P 1'
#
loop_
_entity.id
_entity.type
_entity.pdbx_description
1 polymer ?
#
loop_
_entity_poly.entity_id
_entity_poly.type
_entity_poly.pdbx_seq_one_letter_code
_entity_poly.pdbx_strand_id
1 'polypeptide(L)'
;FGLEGLPKHLERIPLECLVEAKDYLRQHPRLDSEKIGLYGRSKGAELVLAEESIFNDVQCLVLNSPSDVVYEGIKGKWNSHTSSWTYLQKELTYQKFRLRDYLFSKLFRKPIPKDRSARIDISRLSSPILLLGSTVDEIWDASSAIANIVSHYKGHHITFKKYHEIGHMLTVAYQPNHRYRKNWRLLMKESKDSWLATIHFFDRHLKKQ
;
A
#
# COMPACT_ATOMS: atom_id res chain seq x y z
N PHE A 1 -8.32 12.18 -1.14
CA PHE A 1 -8.24 13.40 -1.97
C PHE A 1 -9.64 13.85 -2.39
N GLY A 2 -9.75 15.13 -2.82
CA GLY A 2 -11.07 15.71 -3.17
C GLY A 2 -11.95 16.07 -1.97
N LEU A 3 -11.48 15.93 -0.75
CA LEU A 3 -12.11 16.44 0.46
C LEU A 3 -11.60 17.84 0.77
N GLU A 4 -12.35 18.58 1.60
CA GLU A 4 -11.90 19.89 2.09
C GLU A 4 -10.54 19.77 2.79
N GLY A 5 -9.64 20.67 2.50
CA GLY A 5 -8.26 20.66 3.02
C GLY A 5 -7.29 19.73 2.29
N LEU A 6 -7.76 18.85 1.40
CA LEU A 6 -6.90 17.96 0.62
C LEU A 6 -6.89 18.31 -0.87
N PRO A 7 -5.79 18.03 -1.60
CA PRO A 7 -5.74 18.20 -3.05
C PRO A 7 -6.89 17.51 -3.77
N LYS A 8 -7.39 18.13 -4.84
CA LYS A 8 -8.50 17.61 -5.65
C LYS A 8 -8.17 16.26 -6.32
N HIS A 9 -6.91 16.07 -6.66
CA HIS A 9 -6.41 14.88 -7.34
C HIS A 9 -5.45 14.10 -6.44
N LEU A 10 -5.10 12.88 -6.82
CA LEU A 10 -4.11 12.06 -6.12
C LEU A 10 -2.70 12.57 -6.47
N GLU A 11 -2.38 13.76 -6.07
CA GLU A 11 -1.09 14.41 -6.28
C GLU A 11 -0.77 15.31 -5.08
N ARG A 12 0.48 15.29 -4.63
CA ARG A 12 0.97 16.12 -3.52
C ARG A 12 0.11 16.03 -2.24
N ILE A 13 -0.43 14.85 -1.97
CA ILE A 13 -1.18 14.62 -0.72
C ILE A 13 -0.18 14.68 0.44
N PRO A 14 -0.41 15.51 1.46
CA PRO A 14 0.47 15.56 2.63
C PRO A 14 0.39 14.25 3.43
N LEU A 15 1.54 13.69 3.83
CA LEU A 15 1.57 12.55 4.75
C LEU A 15 0.98 12.92 6.10
N GLU A 16 1.07 14.18 6.46
CA GLU A 16 0.54 14.77 7.69
C GLU A 16 -0.97 14.53 7.86
N CYS A 17 -1.73 14.37 6.77
CA CYS A 17 -3.16 14.04 6.87
C CYS A 17 -3.41 12.69 7.58
N LEU A 18 -2.47 11.74 7.48
CA LEU A 18 -2.58 10.48 8.19
C LEU A 18 -2.17 10.62 9.66
N VAL A 19 -1.20 11.48 9.94
CA VAL A 19 -0.83 11.85 11.32
C VAL A 19 -2.03 12.47 12.04
N GLU A 20 -2.67 13.46 11.43
CA GLU A 20 -3.86 14.12 11.98
C GLU A 20 -5.01 13.12 12.25
N ALA A 21 -5.21 12.17 11.33
CA ALA A 21 -6.20 11.11 11.51
C ALA A 21 -5.85 10.20 12.71
N LYS A 22 -4.57 9.81 12.86
CA LYS A 22 -4.09 9.03 14.01
C LYS A 22 -4.27 9.81 15.32
N ASP A 23 -3.93 11.09 15.34
CA ASP A 23 -4.06 11.95 16.51
C ASP A 23 -5.52 12.14 16.93
N TYR A 24 -6.42 12.28 15.96
CA TYR A 24 -7.87 12.28 16.24
C TYR A 24 -8.32 10.98 16.92
N LEU A 25 -7.85 9.81 16.43
CA LEU A 25 -8.17 8.51 17.04
C LEU A 25 -7.58 8.40 18.45
N ARG A 26 -6.34 8.86 18.67
CA ARG A 26 -5.67 8.84 19.98
C ARG A 26 -6.39 9.67 21.04
N GLN A 27 -7.00 10.76 20.63
CA GLN A 27 -7.75 11.65 21.53
C GLN A 27 -9.19 11.19 21.78
N HIS A 28 -9.67 10.18 21.05
CA HIS A 28 -11.06 9.75 21.14
C HIS A 28 -11.31 8.93 22.42
N PRO A 29 -12.23 9.35 23.33
CA PRO A 29 -12.34 8.80 24.69
C PRO A 29 -12.78 7.34 24.78
N ARG A 30 -13.32 6.77 23.70
CA ARG A 30 -13.76 5.37 23.63
C ARG A 30 -12.77 4.43 22.92
N LEU A 31 -11.61 4.95 22.50
CA LEU A 31 -10.59 4.18 21.77
C LEU A 31 -9.35 4.03 22.64
N ASP A 32 -8.64 2.93 22.43
CA ASP A 32 -7.32 2.72 23.05
C ASP A 32 -6.28 3.41 22.17
N SER A 33 -5.69 4.49 22.69
CA SER A 33 -4.73 5.34 21.98
C SER A 33 -3.49 4.59 21.48
N GLU A 34 -3.13 3.50 22.17
CA GLU A 34 -1.98 2.66 21.85
C GLU A 34 -2.30 1.57 20.82
N LYS A 35 -3.59 1.39 20.47
CA LYS A 35 -4.07 0.28 19.64
C LYS A 35 -4.49 0.74 18.24
N ILE A 36 -3.61 1.44 17.55
CA ILE A 36 -3.82 1.88 16.17
C ILE A 36 -3.10 0.95 15.20
N GLY A 37 -3.82 0.45 14.23
CA GLY A 37 -3.26 -0.28 13.08
C GLY A 37 -3.70 0.38 11.77
N LEU A 38 -2.84 0.34 10.77
CA LEU A 38 -3.13 0.90 9.46
C LEU A 38 -3.32 -0.17 8.40
N TYR A 39 -4.34 0.03 7.57
CA TYR A 39 -4.58 -0.77 6.37
C TYR A 39 -4.48 0.12 5.14
N GLY A 40 -3.65 -0.29 4.21
CA GLY A 40 -3.57 0.37 2.91
C GLY A 40 -3.69 -0.62 1.75
N ARG A 41 -4.30 -0.19 0.63
CA ARG A 41 -4.37 -0.96 -0.59
C ARG A 41 -3.90 -0.13 -1.78
N SER A 42 -3.07 -0.72 -2.65
CA SER A 42 -2.55 -0.05 -3.85
C SER A 42 -1.87 1.27 -3.48
N LYS A 43 -2.30 2.39 -4.00
CA LYS A 43 -1.81 3.72 -3.60
C LYS A 43 -1.99 4.02 -2.10
N GLY A 44 -3.01 3.45 -1.46
CA GLY A 44 -3.15 3.53 -0.01
C GLY A 44 -2.09 2.72 0.74
N ALA A 45 -1.64 1.58 0.20
CA ALA A 45 -0.52 0.83 0.78
C ALA A 45 0.81 1.58 0.64
N GLU A 46 1.01 2.26 -0.49
CA GLU A 46 2.15 3.16 -0.70
C GLU A 46 2.14 4.33 0.29
N LEU A 47 0.98 4.97 0.50
CA LEU A 47 0.80 6.03 1.49
C LEU A 47 1.18 5.58 2.89
N VAL A 48 0.57 4.48 3.36
CA VAL A 48 0.80 3.92 4.70
C VAL A 48 2.28 3.56 4.89
N LEU A 49 2.91 2.92 3.89
CA LEU A 49 4.31 2.55 3.99
C LEU A 49 5.23 3.78 4.00
N ALA A 50 4.96 4.79 3.17
CA ALA A 50 5.74 6.01 3.11
C ALA A 50 5.61 6.82 4.41
N GLU A 51 4.42 6.92 4.96
CA GLU A 51 4.16 7.63 6.20
C GLU A 51 4.83 6.93 7.39
N GLU A 52 4.60 5.64 7.55
CA GLU A 52 5.18 4.88 8.66
C GLU A 52 6.70 4.70 8.56
N SER A 53 7.28 4.80 7.37
CA SER A 53 8.75 4.85 7.22
C SER A 53 9.38 6.09 7.87
N ILE A 54 8.59 7.13 8.08
CA ILE A 54 9.01 8.39 8.72
C ILE A 54 8.62 8.41 10.19
N PHE A 55 7.38 8.08 10.53
CA PHE A 55 6.83 8.23 11.87
C PHE A 55 6.97 6.99 12.74
N ASN A 56 6.76 5.79 12.18
CA ASN A 56 6.92 4.49 12.88
C ASN A 56 6.18 4.46 14.24
N ASP A 57 4.92 4.88 14.25
CA ASP A 57 4.17 5.20 15.45
C ASP A 57 2.84 4.43 15.61
N VAL A 58 2.63 3.38 14.79
CA VAL A 58 1.45 2.51 14.92
C VAL A 58 1.80 1.09 15.33
N GLN A 59 0.81 0.38 15.83
CA GLN A 59 0.98 -0.96 16.38
C GLN A 59 1.20 -2.04 15.32
N CYS A 60 0.63 -1.90 14.13
CA CYS A 60 0.83 -2.84 13.03
C CYS A 60 0.30 -2.29 11.68
N LEU A 61 0.78 -2.89 10.59
CA LEU A 61 0.46 -2.51 9.21
C LEU A 61 -0.08 -3.68 8.41
N VAL A 62 -1.10 -3.45 7.61
CA VAL A 62 -1.53 -4.37 6.55
C VAL A 62 -1.44 -3.65 5.20
N LEU A 63 -0.58 -4.15 4.33
CA LEU A 63 -0.31 -3.57 3.03
C LEU A 63 -0.78 -4.52 1.92
N ASN A 64 -1.86 -4.16 1.25
CA ASN A 64 -2.47 -4.94 0.19
C ASN A 64 -2.07 -4.39 -1.17
N SER A 65 -1.53 -5.23 -2.04
CA SER A 65 -0.91 -4.87 -3.33
C SER A 65 0.08 -3.69 -3.17
N PRO A 66 1.13 -3.84 -2.32
CA PRO A 66 2.04 -2.77 -1.97
C PRO A 66 2.96 -2.36 -3.13
N SER A 67 3.51 -1.16 -3.01
CA SER A 67 4.69 -0.73 -3.73
C SER A 67 5.85 -0.49 -2.76
N ASP A 68 7.09 -0.76 -3.18
CA ASP A 68 8.32 -0.44 -2.47
C ASP A 68 8.93 0.91 -2.91
N VAL A 69 8.27 1.60 -3.84
CA VAL A 69 8.63 2.93 -4.33
C VAL A 69 7.43 3.86 -4.28
N VAL A 70 7.68 5.15 -4.12
CA VAL A 70 6.67 6.17 -4.36
C VAL A 70 6.44 6.32 -5.86
N TYR A 71 5.21 6.25 -6.31
CA TYR A 71 4.86 6.49 -7.70
C TYR A 71 4.37 7.92 -7.92
N GLU A 72 4.46 8.34 -9.18
CA GLU A 72 3.87 9.55 -9.69
C GLU A 72 2.38 9.67 -9.33
N GLY A 73 1.92 10.87 -9.09
CA GLY A 73 0.53 11.18 -8.81
C GLY A 73 -0.39 10.98 -10.01
N ILE A 74 -1.70 11.02 -9.77
CA ILE A 74 -2.74 10.80 -10.78
C ILE A 74 -3.70 11.98 -10.80
N LYS A 75 -3.83 12.59 -12.00
CA LYS A 75 -4.75 13.71 -12.26
C LYS A 75 -5.80 13.29 -13.29
N GLY A 76 -6.97 12.92 -12.79
CA GLY A 76 -8.01 12.33 -13.65
C GLY A 76 -7.57 10.99 -14.23
N LYS A 77 -7.39 10.93 -15.56
CA LYS A 77 -6.91 9.72 -16.28
C LYS A 77 -5.41 9.75 -16.59
N TRP A 78 -4.70 10.80 -16.21
CA TRP A 78 -3.30 11.06 -16.58
C TRP A 78 -2.40 11.10 -15.37
N ASN A 79 -1.11 10.89 -15.59
CA ASN A 79 -0.09 11.14 -14.57
C ASN A 79 0.02 12.65 -14.32
N SER A 80 0.27 13.03 -13.06
CA SER A 80 0.31 14.44 -12.66
C SER A 80 1.66 15.10 -12.90
N HIS A 81 2.71 14.33 -13.22
CA HIS A 81 4.11 14.76 -13.30
C HIS A 81 4.65 15.33 -11.97
N THR A 82 4.02 14.96 -10.87
CA THR A 82 4.40 15.31 -9.51
C THR A 82 4.37 14.06 -8.63
N SER A 83 4.93 14.13 -7.43
CA SER A 83 4.77 13.04 -6.47
C SER A 83 3.30 12.87 -6.05
N SER A 84 2.91 11.64 -5.71
CA SER A 84 1.62 11.41 -5.02
C SER A 84 1.59 12.06 -3.65
N TRP A 85 2.75 12.12 -2.98
CA TRP A 85 2.87 12.47 -1.56
C TRP A 85 3.85 13.60 -1.32
N THR A 86 3.56 14.39 -0.28
CA THR A 86 4.49 15.40 0.26
C THR A 86 4.72 15.16 1.75
N TYR A 87 5.87 15.59 2.23
CA TYR A 87 6.19 15.69 3.64
C TYR A 87 6.89 17.02 3.92
N LEU A 88 6.42 17.77 4.92
CA LEU A 88 6.87 19.14 5.20
C LEU A 88 6.85 20.03 3.93
N GLN A 89 5.74 19.94 3.17
CA GLN A 89 5.50 20.66 1.91
C GLN A 89 6.47 20.34 0.77
N LYS A 90 7.34 19.33 0.93
CA LYS A 90 8.27 18.86 -0.10
C LYS A 90 7.76 17.56 -0.73
N GLU A 91 7.84 17.47 -2.04
CA GLU A 91 7.52 16.23 -2.75
C GLU A 91 8.49 15.12 -2.35
N LEU A 92 7.96 13.94 -2.05
CA LEU A 92 8.80 12.74 -1.95
C LEU A 92 9.35 12.40 -3.33
N THR A 93 10.59 11.93 -3.39
CA THR A 93 11.15 11.41 -4.64
C THR A 93 10.30 10.27 -5.16
N TYR A 94 9.97 10.26 -6.45
CA TYR A 94 8.99 9.35 -7.01
C TYR A 94 9.43 8.75 -8.35
N GLN A 95 8.92 7.56 -8.62
CA GLN A 95 9.04 6.85 -9.90
C GLN A 95 8.17 7.56 -10.95
N LYS A 96 8.80 8.15 -11.96
CA LYS A 96 8.11 8.75 -13.10
C LYS A 96 7.60 7.67 -14.06
N PHE A 97 6.38 7.84 -14.54
CA PHE A 97 5.88 7.04 -15.64
C PHE A 97 6.56 7.46 -16.94
N ARG A 98 7.16 6.51 -17.63
CA ARG A 98 7.76 6.71 -18.94
C ARG A 98 7.11 5.75 -19.93
N LEU A 99 6.38 6.28 -20.90
CA LEU A 99 5.69 5.47 -21.92
C LEU A 99 6.65 4.52 -22.64
N ARG A 100 7.88 4.94 -22.90
CA ARG A 100 8.94 4.12 -23.49
C ARG A 100 9.21 2.86 -22.65
N ASP A 101 9.37 3.01 -21.34
CA ASP A 101 9.69 1.91 -20.44
C ASP A 101 8.49 0.94 -20.32
N TYR A 102 7.27 1.48 -20.35
CA TYR A 102 6.05 0.69 -20.42
C TYR A 102 5.95 -0.13 -21.70
N LEU A 103 6.16 0.49 -22.86
CA LEU A 103 6.14 -0.21 -24.16
C LEU A 103 7.22 -1.28 -24.25
N PHE A 104 8.44 -0.96 -23.80
CA PHE A 104 9.54 -1.91 -23.72
C PHE A 104 9.22 -3.09 -22.82
N SER A 105 8.67 -2.83 -21.63
CA SER A 105 8.23 -3.87 -20.70
C SER A 105 7.20 -4.81 -21.33
N LYS A 106 6.22 -4.26 -22.03
CA LYS A 106 5.20 -5.08 -22.73
C LYS A 106 5.78 -5.90 -23.87
N LEU A 107 6.66 -5.31 -24.69
CA LEU A 107 7.27 -5.99 -25.84
C LEU A 107 8.20 -7.12 -25.42
N PHE A 108 9.03 -6.89 -24.41
CA PHE A 108 10.06 -7.85 -23.99
C PHE A 108 9.67 -8.67 -22.75
N ARG A 109 8.45 -8.48 -22.23
CA ARG A 109 7.96 -9.13 -20.99
C ARG A 109 8.92 -8.97 -19.81
N LYS A 110 9.57 -7.81 -19.73
CA LYS A 110 10.49 -7.47 -18.64
C LYS A 110 9.83 -6.49 -17.67
N PRO A 111 10.12 -6.56 -16.37
CA PRO A 111 9.60 -5.58 -15.42
C PRO A 111 10.12 -4.19 -15.75
N ILE A 112 9.32 -3.16 -15.46
CA ILE A 112 9.74 -1.76 -15.58
C ILE A 112 10.84 -1.51 -14.53
N PRO A 113 12.01 -0.99 -14.94
CA PRO A 113 13.06 -0.65 -13.99
C PRO A 113 12.57 0.36 -12.96
N LYS A 114 12.80 0.06 -11.68
CA LYS A 114 12.44 0.97 -10.59
C LYS A 114 13.58 1.95 -10.32
N ASP A 115 13.22 3.22 -10.14
CA ASP A 115 14.15 4.25 -9.72
C ASP A 115 14.51 4.01 -8.23
N ARG A 116 15.78 3.77 -7.98
CA ARG A 116 16.26 3.52 -6.60
C ARG A 116 16.06 4.72 -5.69
N SER A 117 16.09 5.94 -6.24
CA SER A 117 15.88 7.16 -5.46
C SER A 117 14.44 7.35 -5.01
N ALA A 118 13.49 6.71 -5.67
CA ALA A 118 12.07 6.70 -5.31
C ALA A 118 11.70 5.61 -4.29
N ARG A 119 12.66 4.79 -3.86
CA ARG A 119 12.41 3.72 -2.88
C ARG A 119 12.06 4.30 -1.52
N ILE A 120 11.04 3.73 -0.91
CA ILE A 120 10.64 4.05 0.45
C ILE A 120 11.66 3.43 1.41
N ASP A 121 12.30 4.26 2.22
CA ASP A 121 13.30 3.80 3.20
C ASP A 121 12.61 3.26 4.45
N ILE A 122 12.51 1.95 4.54
CA ILE A 122 11.90 1.23 5.66
C ILE A 122 12.91 0.73 6.68
N SER A 123 14.14 1.21 6.65
CA SER A 123 15.23 0.73 7.52
C SER A 123 14.96 0.97 9.02
N ARG A 124 14.09 1.92 9.34
CA ARG A 124 13.69 2.26 10.71
C ARG A 124 12.34 1.66 11.11
N LEU A 125 11.60 1.09 10.16
CA LEU A 125 10.27 0.56 10.42
C LEU A 125 10.37 -0.68 11.30
N SER A 126 9.69 -0.65 12.43
CA SER A 126 9.70 -1.74 13.43
C SER A 126 8.34 -2.39 13.64
N SER A 127 7.26 -1.69 13.29
CA SER A 127 5.89 -2.18 13.43
C SER A 127 5.68 -3.50 12.68
N PRO A 128 5.00 -4.50 13.27
CA PRO A 128 4.62 -5.72 12.58
C PRO A 128 3.90 -5.46 11.25
N ILE A 129 4.23 -6.20 10.19
CA ILE A 129 3.69 -5.99 8.85
C ILE A 129 3.08 -7.27 8.29
N LEU A 130 1.87 -7.18 7.75
CA LEU A 130 1.29 -8.16 6.85
C LEU A 130 1.29 -7.61 5.41
N LEU A 131 1.95 -8.31 4.51
CA LEU A 131 1.99 -8.01 3.09
C LEU A 131 1.09 -8.98 2.31
N LEU A 132 0.18 -8.46 1.53
CA LEU A 132 -0.71 -9.22 0.67
C LEU A 132 -0.50 -8.77 -0.77
N GLY A 133 -0.22 -9.69 -1.69
CA GLY A 133 0.01 -9.34 -3.10
C GLY A 133 -0.28 -10.47 -4.04
N SER A 134 -0.35 -10.16 -5.32
CA SER A 134 -0.61 -11.11 -6.39
C SER A 134 0.60 -11.31 -7.29
N THR A 135 0.80 -12.53 -7.77
CA THR A 135 1.79 -12.84 -8.81
C THR A 135 1.30 -12.51 -10.22
N VAL A 136 0.00 -12.23 -10.34
CA VAL A 136 -0.67 -11.84 -11.60
C VAL A 136 -1.20 -10.40 -11.53
N ASP A 137 -0.54 -9.56 -10.72
CA ASP A 137 -0.87 -8.15 -10.61
C ASP A 137 -0.67 -7.44 -11.96
N GLU A 138 -1.75 -6.86 -12.49
CA GLU A 138 -1.77 -6.23 -13.81
C GLU A 138 -1.45 -4.73 -13.78
N ILE A 139 -1.32 -4.14 -12.60
CA ILE A 139 -1.06 -2.70 -12.43
C ILE A 139 0.42 -2.45 -12.17
N TRP A 140 0.97 -3.14 -11.16
CA TRP A 140 2.40 -3.11 -10.86
C TRP A 140 2.86 -4.43 -10.26
N ASP A 141 4.18 -4.64 -10.21
CA ASP A 141 4.74 -5.87 -9.66
C ASP A 141 4.75 -5.86 -8.12
N ALA A 142 3.57 -6.12 -7.52
CA ALA A 142 3.43 -6.24 -6.07
C ALA A 142 4.24 -7.40 -5.50
N SER A 143 4.45 -8.47 -6.28
CA SER A 143 5.25 -9.63 -5.83
C SER A 143 6.72 -9.27 -5.62
N SER A 144 7.32 -8.50 -6.54
CA SER A 144 8.69 -7.98 -6.38
C SER A 144 8.76 -6.91 -5.29
N ALA A 145 7.73 -6.07 -5.16
CA ALA A 145 7.67 -5.09 -4.07
C ALA A 145 7.67 -5.80 -2.70
N ILE A 146 6.88 -6.85 -2.52
CA ILE A 146 6.89 -7.68 -1.30
C ILE A 146 8.29 -8.24 -1.03
N ALA A 147 8.95 -8.83 -2.04
CA ALA A 147 10.28 -9.39 -1.87
C ALA A 147 11.30 -8.32 -1.44
N ASN A 148 11.23 -7.12 -2.03
CA ASN A 148 12.09 -6.00 -1.65
C ASN A 148 11.79 -5.49 -0.23
N ILE A 149 10.52 -5.33 0.14
CA ILE A 149 10.14 -4.94 1.49
C ILE A 149 10.67 -5.95 2.51
N VAL A 150 10.42 -7.25 2.29
CA VAL A 150 10.91 -8.31 3.18
C VAL A 150 12.43 -8.27 3.34
N SER A 151 13.17 -8.05 2.25
CA SER A 151 14.65 -8.04 2.28
C SER A 151 15.26 -6.83 2.99
N HIS A 152 14.55 -5.72 3.09
CA HIS A 152 15.04 -4.47 3.71
C HIS A 152 14.44 -4.20 5.09
N TYR A 153 13.37 -4.92 5.46
CA TYR A 153 12.75 -4.77 6.77
C TYR A 153 13.64 -5.34 7.88
N LYS A 154 13.86 -4.54 8.91
CA LYS A 154 14.73 -4.90 10.06
C LYS A 154 13.95 -5.13 11.36
N GLY A 155 12.65 -4.98 11.35
CA GLY A 155 11.80 -5.25 12.50
C GLY A 155 11.63 -6.74 12.78
N HIS A 156 10.90 -7.06 13.83
CA HIS A 156 10.82 -8.42 14.37
C HIS A 156 9.70 -9.28 13.77
N HIS A 157 8.75 -8.69 13.05
CA HIS A 157 7.57 -9.42 12.62
C HIS A 157 7.06 -8.98 11.25
N ILE A 158 7.36 -9.77 10.25
CA ILE A 158 6.85 -9.60 8.90
C ILE A 158 6.25 -10.91 8.41
N THR A 159 5.03 -10.83 7.90
CA THR A 159 4.33 -11.95 7.28
C THR A 159 3.88 -11.54 5.89
N PHE A 160 3.90 -12.46 4.94
CA PHE A 160 3.39 -12.19 3.61
C PHE A 160 2.60 -13.36 3.04
N LYS A 161 1.62 -13.04 2.20
CA LYS A 161 0.88 -13.99 1.37
C LYS A 161 0.89 -13.53 -0.08
N LYS A 162 1.12 -14.47 -0.99
CA LYS A 162 1.05 -14.25 -2.44
C LYS A 162 -0.10 -15.07 -3.01
N TYR A 163 -0.91 -14.43 -3.83
CA TYR A 163 -2.07 -15.00 -4.50
C TYR A 163 -1.77 -15.18 -5.99
N HIS A 164 -2.45 -16.12 -6.66
CA HIS A 164 -2.11 -16.51 -8.02
C HIS A 164 -3.25 -16.32 -9.01
N GLU A 165 -4.47 -16.17 -8.54
CA GLU A 165 -5.67 -16.04 -9.37
C GLU A 165 -6.22 -14.61 -9.36
N ILE A 166 -6.22 -13.96 -8.21
CA ILE A 166 -6.71 -12.60 -8.07
C ILE A 166 -5.60 -11.60 -8.38
N GLY A 167 -5.88 -10.64 -9.27
CA GLY A 167 -4.93 -9.61 -9.67
C GLY A 167 -4.75 -8.50 -8.64
N HIS A 168 -4.41 -7.31 -9.11
CA HIS A 168 -4.16 -6.13 -8.28
C HIS A 168 -5.27 -5.81 -7.29
N MET A 169 -6.51 -6.10 -7.66
CA MET A 169 -7.68 -5.78 -6.86
C MET A 169 -8.03 -6.90 -5.88
N LEU A 170 -7.08 -7.33 -5.04
CA LEU A 170 -7.38 -8.10 -3.84
C LEU A 170 -8.45 -7.36 -3.03
N THR A 171 -9.71 -7.76 -3.17
CA THR A 171 -10.83 -7.00 -2.62
C THR A 171 -11.29 -7.61 -1.30
N VAL A 172 -12.06 -6.82 -0.56
CA VAL A 172 -12.82 -7.33 0.59
C VAL A 172 -13.73 -8.46 0.12
N ALA A 173 -13.73 -9.58 0.84
CA ALA A 173 -14.57 -10.73 0.53
C ALA A 173 -16.05 -10.32 0.41
N TYR A 174 -16.73 -10.91 -0.56
CA TYR A 174 -18.15 -10.69 -0.83
C TYR A 174 -18.53 -9.32 -1.42
N GLN A 175 -17.57 -8.46 -1.72
CA GLN A 175 -17.89 -7.24 -2.47
C GLN A 175 -18.12 -7.58 -3.94
N PRO A 176 -19.21 -7.07 -4.56
CA PRO A 176 -19.44 -7.22 -5.98
C PRO A 176 -18.28 -6.65 -6.78
N ASN A 177 -17.68 -7.47 -7.64
CA ASN A 177 -16.64 -7.02 -8.54
C ASN A 177 -16.89 -7.58 -9.94
N HIS A 178 -17.05 -6.70 -10.93
CA HIS A 178 -17.26 -7.07 -12.33
C HIS A 178 -16.11 -7.87 -12.93
N ARG A 179 -14.93 -7.86 -12.31
CA ARG A 179 -13.74 -8.63 -12.76
C ARG A 179 -13.82 -10.11 -12.44
N TYR A 180 -14.74 -10.55 -11.56
CA TYR A 180 -14.95 -11.96 -11.21
C TYR A 180 -15.71 -12.80 -12.25
N ARG A 181 -15.68 -12.41 -13.51
CA ARG A 181 -16.45 -13.14 -14.56
C ARG A 181 -15.87 -14.51 -14.91
N LYS A 182 -14.54 -14.70 -14.78
CA LYS A 182 -13.87 -15.99 -15.01
C LYS A 182 -13.29 -16.49 -13.68
N ASN A 183 -13.40 -17.79 -13.43
CA ASN A 183 -12.86 -18.43 -12.21
C ASN A 183 -13.32 -17.79 -10.89
N TRP A 184 -14.52 -17.23 -10.85
CA TRP A 184 -15.01 -16.45 -9.71
C TRP A 184 -14.88 -17.19 -8.36
N ARG A 185 -14.98 -18.54 -8.35
CA ARG A 185 -14.85 -19.34 -7.13
C ARG A 185 -13.43 -19.27 -6.55
N LEU A 186 -12.40 -19.36 -7.40
CA LEU A 186 -11.00 -19.25 -6.97
C LEU A 186 -10.69 -17.83 -6.53
N LEU A 187 -11.14 -16.84 -7.29
CA LEU A 187 -10.98 -15.43 -6.96
C LEU A 187 -11.64 -15.09 -5.61
N MET A 188 -12.84 -15.61 -5.36
CA MET A 188 -13.53 -15.44 -4.08
C MET A 188 -12.82 -16.16 -2.94
N LYS A 189 -12.24 -17.34 -3.18
CA LYS A 189 -11.45 -18.06 -2.18
C LYS A 189 -10.23 -17.23 -1.75
N GLU A 190 -9.45 -16.74 -2.70
CA GLU A 190 -8.28 -15.89 -2.42
C GLU A 190 -8.66 -14.57 -1.77
N SER A 191 -9.73 -13.91 -2.23
CA SER A 191 -10.25 -12.68 -1.64
C SER A 191 -10.68 -12.91 -0.19
N LYS A 192 -11.39 -14.00 0.10
CA LYS A 192 -11.79 -14.38 1.47
C LYS A 192 -10.56 -14.65 2.34
N ASP A 193 -9.59 -15.41 1.84
CA ASP A 193 -8.37 -15.73 2.58
C ASP A 193 -7.58 -14.46 2.92
N SER A 194 -7.41 -13.52 1.97
CA SER A 194 -6.73 -12.25 2.20
C SER A 194 -7.43 -11.39 3.26
N TRP A 195 -8.77 -11.39 3.22
CA TRP A 195 -9.57 -10.65 4.20
C TRP A 195 -9.47 -11.26 5.60
N LEU A 196 -9.58 -12.58 5.71
CA LEU A 196 -9.42 -13.28 6.98
C LEU A 196 -8.00 -13.11 7.55
N ALA A 197 -6.99 -13.18 6.70
CA ALA A 197 -5.61 -12.92 7.11
C ALA A 197 -5.46 -11.50 7.69
N THR A 198 -6.09 -10.50 7.06
CA THR A 198 -6.13 -9.11 7.56
C THR A 198 -6.77 -9.02 8.94
N ILE A 199 -7.98 -9.61 9.11
CA ILE A 199 -8.70 -9.58 10.40
C ILE A 199 -7.88 -10.28 11.49
N HIS A 200 -7.38 -11.49 11.23
CA HIS A 200 -6.59 -12.24 12.21
C HIS A 200 -5.29 -11.52 12.58
N PHE A 201 -4.69 -10.80 11.62
CA PHE A 201 -3.49 -10.03 11.90
C PHE A 201 -3.78 -8.84 12.82
N PHE A 202 -4.83 -8.08 12.56
CA PHE A 202 -5.26 -7.01 13.45
C PHE A 202 -5.70 -7.55 14.82
N ASP A 203 -6.45 -8.63 14.87
CA ASP A 203 -6.85 -9.24 16.13
C ASP A 203 -5.65 -9.61 17.00
N ARG A 204 -4.61 -10.19 16.41
CA ARG A 204 -3.38 -10.57 17.11
C ARG A 204 -2.63 -9.38 17.68
N HIS A 205 -2.58 -8.25 16.97
CA HIS A 205 -1.74 -7.12 17.32
C HIS A 205 -2.48 -5.98 18.03
N LEU A 206 -3.81 -5.90 17.91
CA LEU A 206 -4.61 -4.82 18.50
C LEU A 206 -5.49 -5.27 19.65
N LYS A 207 -5.93 -6.54 19.73
CA LYS A 207 -6.70 -7.02 20.87
C LYS A 207 -5.77 -7.29 22.06
N LYS A 208 -6.26 -6.99 23.26
CA LYS A 208 -5.59 -7.43 24.51
C LYS A 208 -5.59 -8.98 24.52
N GLN A 209 -4.43 -9.56 24.71
CA GLN A 209 -4.32 -10.98 25.08
C GLN A 209 -4.82 -11.17 26.50
#